data_710446c3fbe3fe7fc62de14393ab6ac7
#
_entry.id   710446c3fbe3fe7fc62de14393ab6ac7
#
_cell.length_a   1.000
_cell.length_b   1.000
_cell.length_c   1.000
_cell.angle_alpha   90.00
_cell.angle_beta   90.00
_cell.angle_gamma   90.00
#
_symmetry.space_group_name_H-M   'P 1'
#
loop_
_entity.id
_entity.type
_entity.pdbx_description
1 polymer ?
#
loop_
_entity_poly.entity_id
_entity_poly.type
_entity_poly.pdbx_seq_one_letter_code
_entity_poly.pdbx_strand_id
1 'polypeptide(L)'
;MFSYDNADMKFSDGERIHFIDRKGRQYPLTLCGGKVFQFSGEKISHDDIIGQEDGTTVTLSRGSKFIVLKPTLSEYILKMPRGAQVIYPKDIGTIIICGDIYPAARVVEAGIGSGALTMALLRAVGERGVVISYEVRDDFSKRAQENIQIYNGKTNNLIIREQDIYNGIGEEGVDRVILDLPEPWRVVPHAVQSLREGGIFLCYLPTILQVSTVVRALKESGSFIQIETSETLVRTWHVEDNSVRPDHRMVAHTGFITTARKVAV
;
A
#
# COMPACT_ATOMS: atom_id res chain seq x y z
N MET A 1 -17.24 5.80 13.64
CA MET A 1 -16.71 5.36 14.93
C MET A 1 -16.27 3.92 14.70
N PHE A 2 -14.99 3.69 14.46
CA PHE A 2 -14.47 2.33 14.28
C PHE A 2 -14.62 1.62 15.62
N SER A 3 -15.57 0.71 15.75
CA SER A 3 -15.56 -0.25 16.84
C SER A 3 -14.51 -1.30 16.51
N TYR A 4 -13.34 -1.20 17.09
CA TYR A 4 -12.48 -2.37 17.22
C TYR A 4 -13.22 -3.34 18.14
N ASP A 5 -13.93 -4.32 17.56
CA ASP A 5 -14.45 -5.42 18.31
C ASP A 5 -13.25 -6.18 18.92
N ASN A 6 -13.35 -6.56 20.18
CA ASN A 6 -12.32 -7.37 20.85
C ASN A 6 -11.99 -8.70 20.11
N ALA A 7 -12.86 -9.14 19.19
CA ALA A 7 -12.62 -10.26 18.28
C ALA A 7 -11.48 -9.97 17.27
N ASP A 8 -11.28 -8.71 16.85
CA ASP A 8 -10.23 -8.30 15.92
C ASP A 8 -8.82 -8.30 16.54
N MET A 9 -8.70 -8.43 17.87
CA MET A 9 -7.40 -8.44 18.57
C MET A 9 -6.79 -9.84 18.68
N LYS A 10 -7.55 -10.90 18.40
CA LYS A 10 -7.08 -12.28 18.45
C LYS A 10 -6.60 -12.77 17.09
N PHE A 11 -5.62 -13.68 17.14
CA PHE A 11 -5.14 -14.32 15.92
C PHE A 11 -6.15 -15.33 15.38
N SER A 12 -6.35 -15.31 14.07
CA SER A 12 -7.27 -16.19 13.36
C SER A 12 -6.54 -17.14 12.41
N ASP A 13 -7.17 -18.25 12.05
CA ASP A 13 -6.69 -19.14 11.00
C ASP A 13 -6.63 -18.38 9.65
N GLY A 14 -5.57 -18.59 8.88
CA GLY A 14 -5.30 -17.87 7.63
C GLY A 14 -4.64 -16.49 7.81
N GLU A 15 -4.53 -15.99 9.04
CA GLU A 15 -3.99 -14.66 9.31
C GLU A 15 -2.47 -14.60 9.18
N ARG A 16 -1.97 -13.50 8.62
CA ARG A 16 -0.53 -13.20 8.53
C ARG A 16 -0.04 -12.61 9.83
N ILE A 17 1.03 -13.20 10.36
CA ILE A 17 1.68 -12.76 11.61
C ILE A 17 3.19 -12.65 11.44
N HIS A 18 3.83 -11.97 12.38
CA HIS A 18 5.28 -11.95 12.54
C HIS A 18 5.68 -12.56 13.89
N PHE A 19 6.56 -13.57 13.87
CA PHE A 19 7.31 -13.96 15.04
C PHE A 19 8.52 -13.03 15.18
N ILE A 20 8.72 -12.46 16.37
CA ILE A 20 9.83 -11.55 16.66
C ILE A 20 10.70 -12.18 17.75
N ASP A 21 11.97 -12.43 17.43
CA ASP A 21 12.92 -12.96 18.41
C ASP A 21 13.48 -11.85 19.31
N ARG A 22 14.26 -12.24 20.33
CA ARG A 22 14.89 -11.33 21.29
C ARG A 22 15.84 -10.29 20.66
N LYS A 23 16.28 -10.51 19.41
CA LYS A 23 17.13 -9.60 18.64
C LYS A 23 16.32 -8.69 17.72
N GLY A 24 14.99 -8.71 17.80
CA GLY A 24 14.10 -7.94 16.94
C GLY A 24 13.98 -8.47 15.51
N ARG A 25 14.51 -9.67 15.20
CA ARG A 25 14.38 -10.25 13.87
C ARG A 25 12.98 -10.79 13.67
N GLN A 26 12.38 -10.47 12.54
CA GLN A 26 11.00 -10.79 12.20
C GLN A 26 10.95 -11.98 11.23
N TYR A 27 10.12 -12.96 11.57
CA TYR A 27 9.86 -14.15 10.75
C TYR A 27 8.38 -14.15 10.37
N PRO A 28 8.05 -13.76 9.11
CA PRO A 28 6.67 -13.70 8.64
C PRO A 28 6.11 -15.10 8.43
N LEU A 29 4.89 -15.33 8.89
CA LEU A 29 4.18 -16.59 8.81
C LEU A 29 2.70 -16.35 8.55
N THR A 30 2.04 -17.25 7.82
CA THR A 30 0.58 -17.35 7.77
C THR A 30 0.14 -18.49 8.68
N LEU A 31 -0.70 -18.19 9.64
CA LEU A 31 -1.29 -19.21 10.53
C LEU A 31 -2.14 -20.18 9.70
N CYS A 32 -2.06 -21.44 10.04
CA CYS A 32 -2.86 -22.49 9.41
C CYS A 32 -3.05 -23.62 10.41
N GLY A 33 -4.28 -23.88 10.82
CA GLY A 33 -4.61 -24.93 11.78
C GLY A 33 -3.97 -26.26 11.40
N GLY A 34 -3.49 -26.99 12.40
CA GLY A 34 -2.77 -28.26 12.25
C GLY A 34 -1.32 -28.15 11.74
N LYS A 35 -0.82 -26.95 11.40
CA LYS A 35 0.59 -26.74 11.03
C LYS A 35 1.47 -26.41 12.23
N VAL A 36 2.79 -26.46 12.01
CA VAL A 36 3.80 -26.25 13.04
C VAL A 36 4.85 -25.26 12.50
N PHE A 37 5.13 -24.22 13.26
CA PHE A 37 6.29 -23.36 13.05
C PHE A 37 7.54 -24.04 13.60
N GLN A 38 8.63 -23.99 12.82
CA GLN A 38 9.94 -24.55 13.21
C GLN A 38 11.02 -23.48 13.16
N PHE A 39 11.81 -23.42 14.21
CA PHE A 39 12.96 -22.51 14.31
C PHE A 39 14.11 -23.19 15.05
N SER A 40 15.26 -23.35 14.40
CA SER A 40 16.49 -23.94 14.98
C SER A 40 16.25 -25.28 15.72
N GLY A 41 15.39 -26.13 15.15
CA GLY A 41 15.05 -27.44 15.74
C GLY A 41 14.03 -27.39 16.87
N GLU A 42 13.48 -26.23 17.18
CA GLU A 42 12.34 -26.05 18.10
C GLU A 42 11.03 -25.90 17.32
N LYS A 43 9.91 -26.16 17.97
CA LYS A 43 8.59 -26.19 17.35
C LYS A 43 7.53 -25.54 18.24
N ILE A 44 6.50 -24.99 17.60
CA ILE A 44 5.23 -24.59 18.23
C ILE A 44 4.10 -24.86 17.24
N SER A 45 2.95 -25.36 17.72
CA SER A 45 1.75 -25.51 16.90
C SER A 45 1.16 -24.16 16.55
N HIS A 46 0.63 -23.99 15.33
CA HIS A 46 -0.17 -22.83 14.98
C HIS A 46 -1.47 -22.79 15.82
N ASP A 47 -2.00 -23.94 16.22
CA ASP A 47 -3.19 -24.04 17.05
C ASP A 47 -2.97 -23.46 18.46
N ASP A 48 -1.71 -23.46 18.97
CA ASP A 48 -1.36 -22.83 20.24
C ASP A 48 -1.36 -21.29 20.15
N ILE A 49 -1.39 -20.74 18.96
CA ILE A 49 -1.33 -19.29 18.70
C ILE A 49 -2.70 -18.75 18.25
N ILE A 50 -3.44 -19.52 17.46
CA ILE A 50 -4.79 -19.16 17.04
C ILE A 50 -5.66 -18.95 18.28
N GLY A 51 -6.35 -17.80 18.34
CA GLY A 51 -7.15 -17.38 19.49
C GLY A 51 -6.39 -16.62 20.59
N GLN A 52 -5.04 -16.54 20.51
CA GLN A 52 -4.24 -15.67 21.40
C GLN A 52 -4.36 -14.22 20.96
N GLU A 53 -4.05 -13.30 21.87
CA GLU A 53 -4.07 -11.86 21.61
C GLU A 53 -2.82 -11.38 20.88
N ASP A 54 -2.97 -10.33 20.06
CA ASP A 54 -1.85 -9.63 19.43
C ASP A 54 -0.87 -9.12 20.49
N GLY A 55 0.42 -9.31 20.25
CA GLY A 55 1.48 -8.99 21.24
C GLY A 55 1.79 -10.10 22.23
N THR A 56 1.17 -11.26 22.09
CA THR A 56 1.44 -12.39 23.01
C THR A 56 2.87 -12.90 22.89
N THR A 57 3.41 -13.42 24.00
CA THR A 57 4.69 -14.11 24.01
C THR A 57 4.48 -15.61 24.02
N VAL A 58 5.01 -16.29 23.03
CA VAL A 58 4.97 -17.76 22.93
C VAL A 58 6.35 -18.37 23.22
N THR A 59 6.33 -19.61 23.73
CA THR A 59 7.54 -20.36 24.03
C THR A 59 7.60 -21.63 23.20
N LEU A 60 8.67 -21.81 22.43
CA LEU A 60 8.89 -23.00 21.61
C LEU A 60 9.31 -24.19 22.50
N SER A 61 9.34 -25.38 21.92
CA SER A 61 9.52 -26.66 22.61
C SER A 61 10.78 -26.81 23.46
N ARG A 62 11.82 -25.98 23.25
CA ARG A 62 13.08 -25.99 24.02
C ARG A 62 13.33 -24.66 24.76
N GLY A 63 12.33 -23.79 24.86
CA GLY A 63 12.39 -22.58 25.66
C GLY A 63 12.68 -21.28 24.93
N SER A 64 12.90 -21.28 23.62
CA SER A 64 13.03 -20.04 22.85
C SER A 64 11.71 -19.25 22.89
N LYS A 65 11.80 -17.96 23.20
CA LYS A 65 10.65 -17.07 23.29
C LYS A 65 10.56 -16.15 22.08
N PHE A 66 9.35 -15.96 21.58
CA PHE A 66 9.01 -15.05 20.52
C PHE A 66 7.81 -14.20 20.91
N ILE A 67 7.83 -12.93 20.51
CA ILE A 67 6.63 -12.10 20.53
C ILE A 67 5.93 -12.32 19.18
N VAL A 68 4.62 -12.50 19.21
CA VAL A 68 3.80 -12.67 18.00
C VAL A 68 2.99 -11.40 17.80
N LEU A 69 3.13 -10.79 16.61
CA LEU A 69 2.43 -9.55 16.25
C LEU A 69 1.73 -9.67 14.89
N LYS A 70 0.58 -9.01 14.76
CA LYS A 70 0.01 -8.69 13.45
C LYS A 70 0.92 -7.68 12.75
N PRO A 71 1.25 -7.86 11.46
CA PRO A 71 2.06 -6.87 10.76
C PRO A 71 1.30 -5.57 10.60
N THR A 72 1.98 -4.46 10.81
CA THR A 72 1.49 -3.17 10.33
C THR A 72 1.41 -3.16 8.80
N LEU A 73 0.64 -2.24 8.20
CA LEU A 73 0.56 -2.12 6.74
C LEU A 73 1.95 -1.93 6.12
N SER A 74 2.80 -1.11 6.74
CA SER A 74 4.18 -0.89 6.28
C SER A 74 5.01 -2.17 6.27
N GLU A 75 4.95 -2.95 7.35
CA GLU A 75 5.68 -4.23 7.46
C GLU A 75 5.15 -5.27 6.48
N TYR A 76 3.82 -5.31 6.29
CA TYR A 76 3.20 -6.22 5.33
C TYR A 76 3.65 -5.90 3.90
N ILE A 77 3.56 -4.64 3.46
CA ILE A 77 3.99 -4.20 2.13
C ILE A 77 5.44 -4.58 1.84
N LEU A 78 6.33 -4.41 2.82
CA LEU A 78 7.75 -4.71 2.64
C LEU A 78 8.06 -6.21 2.54
N LYS A 79 7.17 -7.08 3.05
CA LYS A 79 7.39 -8.55 3.15
C LYS A 79 6.37 -9.41 2.42
N MET A 80 5.31 -8.82 1.86
CA MET A 80 4.29 -9.55 1.12
C MET A 80 4.87 -10.20 -0.16
N PRO A 81 4.26 -11.27 -0.67
CA PRO A 81 4.59 -11.82 -1.98
C PRO A 81 4.37 -10.78 -3.08
N ARG A 82 5.37 -10.58 -3.94
CA ARG A 82 5.29 -9.57 -4.99
C ARG A 82 5.90 -10.06 -6.29
N GLY A 83 5.29 -9.66 -7.41
CA GLY A 83 5.79 -9.92 -8.76
C GLY A 83 6.46 -8.70 -9.41
N ALA A 84 6.33 -7.51 -8.79
CA ALA A 84 6.87 -6.25 -9.26
C ALA A 84 7.47 -5.44 -8.12
N GLN A 85 8.19 -4.37 -8.45
CA GLN A 85 8.59 -3.34 -7.49
C GLN A 85 7.34 -2.71 -6.89
N VAL A 86 7.34 -2.49 -5.59
CA VAL A 86 6.24 -1.83 -4.87
C VAL A 86 6.63 -0.39 -4.51
N ILE A 87 5.64 0.49 -4.47
CA ILE A 87 5.81 1.81 -3.87
C ILE A 87 6.14 1.63 -2.40
N TYR A 88 7.20 2.29 -1.93
CA TYR A 88 7.64 2.18 -0.54
C TYR A 88 6.64 2.87 0.41
N PRO A 89 6.50 2.38 1.65
CA PRO A 89 5.60 2.98 2.65
C PRO A 89 5.80 4.48 2.86
N LYS A 90 7.04 4.98 2.76
CA LYS A 90 7.34 6.43 2.87
C LYS A 90 6.66 7.24 1.76
N ASP A 91 6.63 6.69 0.53
CA ASP A 91 6.01 7.33 -0.63
C ASP A 91 4.48 7.16 -0.58
N ILE A 92 3.99 6.00 -0.17
CA ILE A 92 2.55 5.76 0.05
C ILE A 92 1.98 6.76 1.05
N GLY A 93 2.67 7.01 2.18
CA GLY A 93 2.24 8.01 3.15
C GLY A 93 2.12 9.41 2.53
N THR A 94 3.10 9.80 1.71
CA THR A 94 3.09 11.08 0.98
C THR A 94 1.97 11.11 -0.07
N ILE A 95 1.76 10.01 -0.83
CA ILE A 95 0.66 9.90 -1.80
C ILE A 95 -0.70 10.08 -1.13
N ILE A 96 -0.94 9.45 0.02
CA ILE A 96 -2.21 9.57 0.75
C ILE A 96 -2.46 11.03 1.17
N ILE A 97 -1.45 11.73 1.67
CA ILE A 97 -1.59 13.11 2.16
C ILE A 97 -1.64 14.11 0.99
N CYS A 98 -0.69 14.04 0.04
CA CYS A 98 -0.66 14.97 -1.10
C CYS A 98 -1.81 14.72 -2.08
N GLY A 99 -2.28 13.49 -2.19
CA GLY A 99 -3.48 13.13 -2.94
C GLY A 99 -4.76 13.50 -2.20
N ASP A 100 -4.67 13.97 -0.94
CA ASP A 100 -5.82 14.27 -0.07
C ASP A 100 -6.87 13.16 -0.13
N ILE A 101 -6.44 11.93 0.14
CA ILE A 101 -7.31 10.75 0.15
C ILE A 101 -8.09 10.74 1.46
N TYR A 102 -9.40 10.90 1.39
CA TYR A 102 -10.27 11.06 2.55
C TYR A 102 -11.37 9.99 2.62
N PRO A 103 -11.99 9.78 3.79
CA PRO A 103 -13.10 8.83 3.94
C PRO A 103 -14.27 9.12 3.00
N ALA A 104 -14.77 8.11 2.31
CA ALA A 104 -15.82 8.14 1.30
C ALA A 104 -15.39 8.70 -0.08
N ALA A 105 -14.11 8.96 -0.31
CA ALA A 105 -13.62 9.36 -1.63
C ALA A 105 -13.80 8.25 -2.67
N ARG A 106 -14.01 8.67 -3.92
CA ARG A 106 -13.99 7.80 -5.12
C ARG A 106 -12.65 7.98 -5.81
N VAL A 107 -11.83 6.93 -5.79
CA VAL A 107 -10.46 6.95 -6.29
C VAL A 107 -10.33 6.00 -7.47
N VAL A 108 -9.84 6.50 -8.59
CA VAL A 108 -9.32 5.69 -9.69
C VAL A 108 -7.83 5.51 -9.48
N GLU A 109 -7.37 4.27 -9.50
CA GLU A 109 -5.97 3.87 -9.44
C GLU A 109 -5.61 3.14 -10.73
N ALA A 110 -4.39 3.27 -11.22
CA ALA A 110 -3.89 2.40 -12.27
C ALA A 110 -2.45 1.98 -12.04
N GLY A 111 -2.20 0.69 -12.33
CA GLY A 111 -1.00 -0.01 -11.98
C GLY A 111 -1.13 -0.67 -10.60
N ILE A 112 -2.11 -1.60 -10.44
CA ILE A 112 -2.36 -2.28 -9.15
C ILE A 112 -1.12 -3.02 -8.64
N GLY A 113 -0.31 -3.55 -9.53
CA GLY A 113 0.91 -4.30 -9.23
C GLY A 113 0.66 -5.42 -8.20
N SER A 114 1.26 -5.31 -7.03
CA SER A 114 1.06 -6.27 -5.92
C SER A 114 0.01 -5.82 -4.90
N GLY A 115 -0.69 -4.71 -5.14
CA GLY A 115 -1.75 -4.17 -4.28
C GLY A 115 -1.27 -3.28 -3.12
N ALA A 116 0.01 -2.87 -3.11
CA ALA A 116 0.59 -2.10 -1.99
C ALA A 116 -0.12 -0.75 -1.79
N LEU A 117 -0.23 0.04 -2.86
CA LEU A 117 -0.93 1.33 -2.81
C LEU A 117 -2.43 1.12 -2.60
N THR A 118 -3.02 0.15 -3.30
CA THR A 118 -4.45 -0.19 -3.19
C THR A 118 -4.89 -0.45 -1.75
N MET A 119 -4.09 -1.21 -0.97
CA MET A 119 -4.38 -1.46 0.46
C MET A 119 -4.41 -0.16 1.27
N ALA A 120 -3.49 0.76 1.01
CA ALA A 120 -3.45 2.05 1.69
C ALA A 120 -4.62 2.96 1.28
N LEU A 121 -4.96 2.96 -0.01
CA LEU A 121 -6.13 3.69 -0.53
C LEU A 121 -7.43 3.17 0.10
N LEU A 122 -7.65 1.84 0.12
CA LEU A 122 -8.82 1.21 0.74
C LEU A 122 -8.95 1.61 2.22
N ARG A 123 -7.84 1.59 2.96
CA ARG A 123 -7.80 2.03 4.35
C ARG A 123 -8.18 3.50 4.51
N ALA A 124 -7.69 4.36 3.61
CA ALA A 124 -7.92 5.80 3.69
C ALA A 124 -9.35 6.18 3.30
N VAL A 125 -9.92 5.58 2.25
CA VAL A 125 -11.29 5.87 1.81
C VAL A 125 -12.34 5.24 2.74
N GLY A 126 -11.98 4.19 3.48
CA GLY A 126 -12.87 3.46 4.38
C GLY A 126 -14.04 2.78 3.64
N GLU A 127 -14.96 2.19 4.39
CA GLU A 127 -16.05 1.37 3.84
C GLU A 127 -17.00 2.13 2.91
N ARG A 128 -17.16 3.45 3.10
CA ARG A 128 -18.07 4.30 2.30
C ARG A 128 -17.43 4.84 1.03
N GLY A 129 -16.10 4.77 0.91
CA GLY A 129 -15.38 5.14 -0.31
C GLY A 129 -15.20 3.95 -1.24
N VAL A 130 -14.69 4.19 -2.43
CA VAL A 130 -14.44 3.16 -3.43
C VAL A 130 -13.08 3.38 -4.10
N VAL A 131 -12.36 2.30 -4.31
CA VAL A 131 -11.15 2.26 -5.13
C VAL A 131 -11.46 1.46 -6.40
N ILE A 132 -11.26 2.09 -7.55
CA ILE A 132 -11.40 1.47 -8.86
C ILE A 132 -10.01 1.37 -9.46
N SER A 133 -9.47 0.16 -9.53
CA SER A 133 -8.10 -0.10 -9.97
C SER A 133 -8.07 -0.70 -11.37
N TYR A 134 -7.33 -0.07 -12.27
CA TYR A 134 -7.12 -0.53 -13.64
C TYR A 134 -5.83 -1.34 -13.74
N GLU A 135 -5.91 -2.55 -14.32
CA GLU A 135 -4.76 -3.42 -14.55
C GLU A 135 -5.00 -4.26 -15.81
N VAL A 136 -4.00 -4.35 -16.67
CA VAL A 136 -4.09 -5.15 -17.92
C VAL A 136 -3.53 -6.55 -17.74
N ARG A 137 -2.74 -6.79 -16.70
CA ARG A 137 -2.07 -8.05 -16.42
C ARG A 137 -2.86 -8.85 -15.40
N ASP A 138 -3.46 -9.95 -15.86
CA ASP A 138 -4.24 -10.88 -15.03
C ASP A 138 -3.41 -11.46 -13.86
N ASP A 139 -2.12 -11.77 -14.09
CA ASP A 139 -1.22 -12.27 -13.05
C ASP A 139 -0.99 -11.27 -11.91
N PHE A 140 -0.93 -9.96 -12.21
CA PHE A 140 -0.83 -8.91 -11.21
C PHE A 140 -2.16 -8.68 -10.50
N SER A 141 -3.26 -8.64 -11.26
CA SER A 141 -4.61 -8.53 -10.68
C SER A 141 -4.87 -9.63 -9.65
N LYS A 142 -4.60 -10.89 -9.98
CA LYS A 142 -4.73 -12.03 -9.07
C LYS A 142 -3.83 -11.90 -7.84
N ARG A 143 -2.56 -11.56 -8.04
CA ARG A 143 -1.60 -11.38 -6.93
C ARG A 143 -2.02 -10.26 -5.98
N ALA A 144 -2.49 -9.14 -6.53
CA ALA A 144 -3.00 -8.03 -5.73
C ALA A 144 -4.23 -8.45 -4.90
N GLN A 145 -5.18 -9.14 -5.53
CA GLN A 145 -6.37 -9.64 -4.83
C GLN A 145 -6.00 -10.58 -3.67
N GLU A 146 -5.07 -11.52 -3.88
CA GLU A 146 -4.57 -12.42 -2.84
C GLU A 146 -3.96 -11.63 -1.67
N ASN A 147 -3.07 -10.68 -1.96
CA ASN A 147 -2.42 -9.87 -0.93
C ASN A 147 -3.42 -8.99 -0.17
N ILE A 148 -4.34 -8.35 -0.87
CA ILE A 148 -5.40 -7.53 -0.28
C ILE A 148 -6.32 -8.39 0.59
N GLN A 149 -6.74 -9.56 0.11
CA GLN A 149 -7.56 -10.48 0.87
C GLN A 149 -6.89 -10.96 2.17
N ILE A 150 -5.58 -11.22 2.14
CA ILE A 150 -4.81 -11.66 3.31
C ILE A 150 -4.70 -10.53 4.34
N TYR A 151 -4.51 -9.27 3.91
CA TYR A 151 -4.28 -8.15 4.82
C TYR A 151 -5.56 -7.43 5.25
N ASN A 152 -6.43 -7.10 4.29
CA ASN A 152 -7.66 -6.33 4.54
C ASN A 152 -8.88 -7.22 4.82
N GLY A 153 -8.78 -8.54 4.57
CA GLY A 153 -9.94 -9.40 4.53
C GLY A 153 -10.82 -9.14 3.31
N LYS A 154 -12.12 -9.43 3.43
CA LYS A 154 -13.07 -9.19 2.34
C LYS A 154 -13.31 -7.69 2.16
N THR A 155 -13.02 -7.17 0.98
CA THR A 155 -13.26 -5.77 0.59
C THR A 155 -14.46 -5.71 -0.37
N ASN A 156 -15.48 -4.91 -0.03
CA ASN A 156 -16.67 -4.72 -0.88
C ASN A 156 -16.57 -3.44 -1.73
N ASN A 157 -15.54 -2.64 -1.50
CA ASN A 157 -15.33 -1.32 -2.08
C ASN A 157 -14.07 -1.24 -2.96
N LEU A 158 -13.55 -2.39 -3.39
CA LEU A 158 -12.54 -2.51 -4.44
C LEU A 158 -13.20 -3.04 -5.72
N ILE A 159 -13.01 -2.31 -6.81
CA ILE A 159 -13.44 -2.72 -8.16
C ILE A 159 -12.17 -2.82 -9.00
N ILE A 160 -11.88 -3.99 -9.55
CA ILE A 160 -10.76 -4.17 -10.47
C ILE A 160 -11.30 -4.17 -11.89
N ARG A 161 -10.71 -3.33 -12.74
CA ARG A 161 -10.98 -3.23 -14.18
C ARG A 161 -9.81 -3.86 -14.93
N GLU A 162 -10.05 -5.00 -15.57
CA GLU A 162 -9.07 -5.64 -16.47
C GLU A 162 -9.06 -4.92 -17.83
N GLN A 163 -8.67 -3.65 -17.81
CA GLN A 163 -8.70 -2.73 -18.95
C GLN A 163 -7.46 -1.85 -18.96
N ASP A 164 -7.04 -1.47 -20.17
CA ASP A 164 -5.97 -0.51 -20.34
C ASP A 164 -6.50 0.92 -20.15
N ILE A 165 -6.06 1.58 -19.08
CA ILE A 165 -6.45 2.95 -18.75
C ILE A 165 -6.00 3.96 -19.82
N TYR A 166 -5.02 3.62 -20.64
CA TYR A 166 -4.61 4.45 -21.78
C TYR A 166 -5.69 4.57 -22.86
N ASN A 167 -6.69 3.69 -22.85
CA ASN A 167 -7.84 3.75 -23.75
C ASN A 167 -9.02 4.52 -23.17
N GLY A 168 -8.95 4.93 -21.91
CA GLY A 168 -9.99 5.71 -21.24
C GLY A 168 -10.21 5.33 -19.79
N ILE A 169 -10.91 6.21 -19.06
CA ILE A 169 -11.43 5.98 -17.73
C ILE A 169 -12.95 5.93 -17.86
N GLY A 170 -13.56 4.82 -17.47
CA GLY A 170 -15.02 4.62 -17.60
C GLY A 170 -15.84 5.30 -16.51
N GLU A 171 -15.20 5.83 -15.48
CA GLU A 171 -15.82 6.49 -14.35
C GLU A 171 -15.85 8.02 -14.53
N GLU A 172 -16.96 8.66 -14.14
CA GLU A 172 -17.12 10.11 -14.12
C GLU A 172 -17.26 10.64 -12.69
N GLY A 173 -16.87 11.90 -12.49
CA GLY A 173 -17.03 12.60 -11.21
C GLY A 173 -16.21 11.98 -10.08
N VAL A 174 -15.05 11.35 -10.39
CA VAL A 174 -14.17 10.78 -9.38
C VAL A 174 -13.39 11.88 -8.66
N ASP A 175 -13.08 11.64 -7.41
CA ASP A 175 -12.34 12.59 -6.58
C ASP A 175 -10.86 12.63 -6.93
N ARG A 176 -10.28 11.47 -7.21
CA ARG A 176 -8.84 11.29 -7.40
C ARG A 176 -8.54 10.32 -8.53
N VAL A 177 -7.48 10.62 -9.28
CA VAL A 177 -6.83 9.70 -10.22
C VAL A 177 -5.37 9.56 -9.81
N ILE A 178 -4.98 8.34 -9.42
CA ILE A 178 -3.64 8.00 -8.89
C ILE A 178 -2.98 6.98 -9.80
N LEU A 179 -1.82 7.32 -10.35
CA LEU A 179 -1.18 6.53 -11.41
C LEU A 179 0.23 6.07 -11.02
N ASP A 180 0.47 4.78 -11.03
CA ASP A 180 1.80 4.15 -11.00
C ASP A 180 2.06 3.44 -12.34
N LEU A 181 2.27 4.26 -13.36
CA LEU A 181 2.39 3.82 -14.76
C LEU A 181 3.63 4.42 -15.42
N PRO A 182 4.19 3.75 -16.45
CA PRO A 182 5.36 4.26 -17.15
C PRO A 182 5.08 5.55 -17.95
N GLU A 183 3.85 5.76 -18.43
CA GLU A 183 3.49 6.88 -19.33
C GLU A 183 2.20 7.62 -18.86
N PRO A 184 2.13 8.16 -17.62
CA PRO A 184 0.90 8.76 -17.08
C PRO A 184 0.42 9.99 -17.88
N TRP A 185 1.27 10.63 -18.68
CA TRP A 185 0.87 11.73 -19.55
C TRP A 185 -0.18 11.34 -20.58
N ARG A 186 -0.25 10.06 -20.98
CA ARG A 186 -1.28 9.54 -21.91
C ARG A 186 -2.66 9.48 -21.25
N VAL A 187 -2.71 9.42 -19.91
CA VAL A 187 -3.96 9.38 -19.14
C VAL A 187 -4.51 10.78 -18.88
N VAL A 188 -3.70 11.84 -19.02
CA VAL A 188 -4.12 13.22 -18.73
C VAL A 188 -5.44 13.61 -19.45
N PRO A 189 -5.66 13.35 -20.76
CA PRO A 189 -6.93 13.68 -21.42
C PRO A 189 -8.14 12.94 -20.80
N HIS A 190 -7.95 11.69 -20.39
CA HIS A 190 -9.00 10.89 -19.75
C HIS A 190 -9.28 11.37 -18.32
N ALA A 191 -8.23 11.77 -17.59
CA ALA A 191 -8.38 12.36 -16.26
C ALA A 191 -9.13 13.69 -16.27
N VAL A 192 -8.97 14.50 -17.32
CA VAL A 192 -9.77 15.73 -17.54
C VAL A 192 -11.27 15.40 -17.60
N GLN A 193 -11.65 14.31 -18.24
CA GLN A 193 -13.06 13.90 -18.38
C GLN A 193 -13.60 13.25 -17.10
N SER A 194 -12.79 12.42 -16.45
CA SER A 194 -13.19 11.59 -15.32
C SER A 194 -13.22 12.33 -13.97
N LEU A 195 -12.22 13.18 -13.71
CA LEU A 195 -12.13 13.93 -12.45
C LEU A 195 -13.26 14.96 -12.34
N ARG A 196 -13.85 15.08 -11.15
CA ARG A 196 -14.69 16.24 -10.83
C ARG A 196 -13.85 17.52 -10.75
N GLU A 197 -14.49 18.67 -10.81
CA GLU A 197 -13.83 19.96 -10.53
C GLU A 197 -13.26 19.98 -9.12
N GLY A 198 -12.04 20.50 -8.97
CA GLY A 198 -11.26 20.45 -7.74
C GLY A 198 -10.67 19.08 -7.41
N GLY A 199 -10.91 18.05 -8.24
CA GLY A 199 -10.29 16.72 -8.12
C GLY A 199 -8.78 16.76 -8.30
N ILE A 200 -8.08 15.72 -7.82
CA ILE A 200 -6.62 15.64 -7.90
C ILE A 200 -6.19 14.54 -8.86
N PHE A 201 -5.32 14.92 -9.79
CA PHE A 201 -4.47 14.01 -10.54
C PHE A 201 -3.16 13.85 -9.77
N LEU A 202 -2.71 12.61 -9.55
CA LEU A 202 -1.42 12.30 -8.95
C LEU A 202 -0.76 11.16 -9.73
N CYS A 203 0.54 11.26 -9.98
CA CYS A 203 1.32 10.14 -10.50
C CYS A 203 2.64 9.95 -9.74
N TYR A 204 3.07 8.70 -9.68
CA TYR A 204 4.36 8.27 -9.12
C TYR A 204 5.27 7.83 -10.26
N LEU A 205 6.46 8.41 -10.35
CA LEU A 205 7.38 8.23 -11.48
C LEU A 205 8.82 8.03 -11.04
N PRO A 206 9.53 7.05 -11.59
CA PRO A 206 10.91 6.76 -11.19
C PRO A 206 11.95 7.77 -11.71
N THR A 207 11.64 8.55 -12.75
CA THR A 207 12.64 9.42 -13.37
C THR A 207 12.16 10.85 -13.57
N ILE A 208 13.09 11.81 -13.43
CA ILE A 208 12.79 13.24 -13.62
C ILE A 208 12.42 13.58 -15.08
N LEU A 209 12.85 12.80 -16.06
CA LEU A 209 12.47 12.99 -17.46
C LEU A 209 11.00 12.65 -17.69
N GLN A 210 10.49 11.59 -17.06
CA GLN A 210 9.05 11.26 -17.07
C GLN A 210 8.24 12.36 -16.37
N VAL A 211 8.73 12.89 -15.24
CA VAL A 211 8.13 14.03 -14.55
C VAL A 211 8.01 15.23 -15.48
N SER A 212 9.08 15.61 -16.19
CA SER A 212 9.06 16.71 -17.16
C SER A 212 7.98 16.51 -18.22
N THR A 213 7.81 15.27 -18.70
CA THR A 213 6.82 14.94 -19.74
C THR A 213 5.39 15.06 -19.21
N VAL A 214 5.09 14.53 -18.01
CA VAL A 214 3.73 14.62 -17.46
C VAL A 214 3.37 16.06 -17.07
N VAL A 215 4.31 16.83 -16.50
CA VAL A 215 4.10 18.25 -16.18
C VAL A 215 3.76 19.06 -17.41
N ARG A 216 4.45 18.80 -18.55
CA ARG A 216 4.14 19.44 -19.82
C ARG A 216 2.72 19.08 -20.29
N ALA A 217 2.35 17.80 -20.30
CA ALA A 217 1.02 17.36 -20.71
C ALA A 217 -0.10 17.96 -19.82
N LEU A 218 0.11 18.05 -18.51
CA LEU A 218 -0.82 18.71 -17.58
C LEU A 218 -1.00 20.19 -17.91
N LYS A 219 0.09 20.92 -18.19
CA LYS A 219 0.04 22.34 -18.60
C LYS A 219 -0.64 22.54 -19.95
N GLU A 220 -0.30 21.72 -20.94
CA GLU A 220 -0.87 21.77 -22.30
C GLU A 220 -2.37 21.47 -22.33
N SER A 221 -2.88 20.66 -21.39
CA SER A 221 -4.32 20.38 -21.27
C SER A 221 -5.14 21.63 -20.90
N GLY A 222 -4.54 22.65 -20.27
CA GLY A 222 -5.23 23.83 -19.76
C GLY A 222 -6.16 23.59 -18.56
N SER A 223 -6.41 22.33 -18.20
CA SER A 223 -7.42 21.92 -17.19
C SER A 223 -6.85 21.70 -15.80
N PHE A 224 -5.53 21.86 -15.62
CA PHE A 224 -4.86 21.61 -14.34
C PHE A 224 -4.03 22.80 -13.87
N ILE A 225 -4.13 23.08 -12.57
CA ILE A 225 -3.33 24.09 -11.87
C ILE A 225 -2.62 23.46 -10.66
N GLN A 226 -1.81 24.24 -9.94
CA GLN A 226 -1.07 23.77 -8.75
C GLN A 226 -0.31 22.47 -9.05
N ILE A 227 0.44 22.47 -10.16
CA ILE A 227 1.24 21.33 -10.56
C ILE A 227 2.51 21.36 -9.72
N GLU A 228 2.64 20.40 -8.80
CA GLU A 228 3.75 20.27 -7.88
C GLU A 228 4.42 18.91 -8.01
N THR A 229 5.74 18.87 -7.88
CA THR A 229 6.51 17.61 -7.86
C THR A 229 7.38 17.57 -6.62
N SER A 230 7.35 16.45 -5.94
CA SER A 230 8.15 16.20 -4.73
C SER A 230 8.81 14.82 -4.76
N GLU A 231 9.81 14.65 -3.92
CA GLU A 231 10.49 13.40 -3.61
C GLU A 231 10.53 13.24 -2.10
N THR A 232 10.28 12.01 -1.60
CA THR A 232 10.31 11.75 -0.17
C THR A 232 11.59 11.04 0.24
N LEU A 233 12.35 11.63 1.15
CA LEU A 233 13.54 11.03 1.75
C LEU A 233 13.28 10.76 3.23
N VAL A 234 13.43 9.50 3.65
CA VAL A 234 13.30 9.09 5.06
C VAL A 234 14.62 8.53 5.53
N ARG A 235 15.20 9.14 6.56
CA ARG A 235 16.43 8.70 7.18
C ARG A 235 16.14 8.11 8.55
N THR A 236 16.41 6.83 8.72
CA THR A 236 16.31 6.14 10.00
C THR A 236 17.56 6.35 10.85
N TRP A 237 17.41 6.19 12.16
CA TRP A 237 18.47 6.37 13.14
C TRP A 237 18.58 5.14 14.02
N HIS A 238 19.82 4.72 14.27
CA HIS A 238 20.16 3.78 15.31
C HIS A 238 20.30 4.55 16.63
N VAL A 239 19.51 4.15 17.62
CA VAL A 239 19.54 4.74 18.97
C VAL A 239 19.58 3.60 19.96
N GLU A 240 20.76 3.33 20.53
CA GLU A 240 20.98 2.28 21.53
C GLU A 240 22.06 2.78 22.50
N ASP A 241 21.68 2.99 23.75
CA ASP A 241 22.53 3.54 24.81
C ASP A 241 23.30 4.79 24.37
N ASN A 242 24.63 4.71 24.32
CA ASN A 242 25.51 5.79 23.86
C ASN A 242 25.77 5.77 22.33
N SER A 243 25.21 4.82 21.60
CA SER A 243 25.35 4.72 20.15
C SER A 243 24.17 5.38 19.44
N VAL A 244 24.29 6.68 19.19
CA VAL A 244 23.26 7.48 18.50
C VAL A 244 23.82 7.96 17.17
N ARG A 245 23.32 7.43 16.07
CA ARG A 245 23.80 7.73 14.71
C ARG A 245 22.75 7.43 13.65
N PRO A 246 22.82 8.05 12.47
CA PRO A 246 22.03 7.59 11.33
C PRO A 246 22.34 6.14 10.99
N ASP A 247 21.34 5.42 10.50
CA ASP A 247 21.58 4.08 9.93
C ASP A 247 22.58 4.15 8.77
N HIS A 248 23.38 3.10 8.62
CA HIS A 248 24.37 3.02 7.54
C HIS A 248 23.73 2.94 6.15
N ARG A 249 22.54 2.39 6.05
CA ARG A 249 21.80 2.26 4.79
C ARG A 249 20.57 3.14 4.83
N MET A 250 20.32 3.81 3.72
CA MET A 250 19.13 4.62 3.48
C MET A 250 18.60 4.29 2.08
N VAL A 251 17.33 4.02 1.97
CA VAL A 251 16.65 4.01 0.67
C VAL A 251 16.39 5.46 0.32
N ALA A 252 17.23 6.04 -0.53
CA ALA A 252 17.15 7.46 -0.90
C ALA A 252 16.09 7.66 -1.97
N HIS A 253 16.50 7.64 -3.24
CA HIS A 253 15.57 7.79 -4.36
C HIS A 253 14.75 6.52 -4.59
N THR A 254 13.44 6.69 -4.72
CA THR A 254 12.49 5.63 -5.08
C THR A 254 11.58 6.08 -6.21
N GLY A 255 11.18 7.34 -6.22
CA GLY A 255 10.35 7.96 -7.25
C GLY A 255 9.93 9.37 -6.87
N PHE A 256 9.37 10.05 -7.84
CA PHE A 256 8.81 11.39 -7.74
C PHE A 256 7.28 11.31 -7.69
N ILE A 257 6.66 12.14 -6.86
CA ILE A 257 5.21 12.30 -6.78
C ILE A 257 4.87 13.65 -7.44
N THR A 258 4.07 13.61 -8.49
CA THR A 258 3.54 14.83 -9.13
C THR A 258 2.04 14.91 -8.90
N THR A 259 1.58 16.04 -8.38
CA THR A 259 0.15 16.34 -8.15
C THR A 259 -0.31 17.52 -9.00
N ALA A 260 -1.60 17.54 -9.34
CA ALA A 260 -2.24 18.67 -10.01
C ALA A 260 -3.73 18.72 -9.64
N ARG A 261 -4.30 19.93 -9.59
CA ARG A 261 -5.71 20.17 -9.28
C ARG A 261 -6.48 20.46 -10.57
N LYS A 262 -7.58 19.71 -10.81
CA LYS A 262 -8.48 20.00 -11.92
C LYS A 262 -9.28 21.28 -11.67
N VAL A 263 -9.46 22.09 -12.71
CA VAL A 263 -10.31 23.28 -12.72
C VAL A 263 -11.30 23.23 -13.88
N ALA A 264 -12.39 23.96 -13.74
CA ALA A 264 -13.29 24.22 -14.86
C ALA A 264 -12.54 25.02 -15.92
N VAL A 265 -12.71 24.66 -17.19
CA VAL A 265 -12.15 25.36 -18.36
C VAL A 265 -13.29 26.00 -19.13
#